data_a262b1d6eca2e2fc0998965fc33f1106
#
_entry.id   a262b1d6eca2e2fc0998965fc33f1106
#
_cell.length_a   1.000
_cell.length_b   1.000
_cell.length_c   1.000
_cell.angle_alpha   90.00
_cell.angle_beta   90.00
_cell.angle_gamma   90.00
#
_symmetry.space_group_name_H-M   'P 1'
#
loop_
_entity.id
_entity.type
_entity.pdbx_description
1 polymer ?
#
loop_
_entity_poly.entity_id
_entity_poly.type
_entity_poly.pdbx_seq_one_letter_code
_entity_poly.pdbx_strand_id
1 'polypeptide(L)'
;MGVQGRYYVGTKDVGFDNKIVYDNGISIPLQYERDFRIALANSILMCIEGGSAGKKIAVLNQDVCFGNKLCCFSPFMEIGKFIYYYLQSPSFIDLFNQNKTGIIGGVSIAKVKDIVIPLPPLMEQQRIVAQIDCLFEQLR
;
A
#
# COMPACT_ATOMS: atom_id res chain seq x y z
N MET A 1 -30.26 1.16 11.82
CA MET A 1 -29.55 1.41 10.57
C MET A 1 -28.15 1.91 10.86
N GLY A 2 -27.15 1.27 10.28
CA GLY A 2 -25.78 1.69 10.46
C GLY A 2 -25.50 3.03 9.79
N VAL A 3 -24.54 3.78 10.32
CA VAL A 3 -24.06 5.00 9.69
C VAL A 3 -23.36 4.62 8.38
N GLN A 4 -23.80 5.20 7.28
CA GLN A 4 -23.11 5.02 6.01
C GLN A 4 -21.79 5.78 6.05
N GLY A 5 -20.70 5.07 5.78
CA GLY A 5 -19.36 5.65 5.81
C GLY A 5 -18.35 4.65 5.31
N ARG A 6 -17.08 5.08 5.27
CA ARG A 6 -15.98 4.23 4.85
C ARG A 6 -15.29 3.64 6.05
N TYR A 7 -14.80 2.41 5.92
CA TYR A 7 -13.95 1.83 6.95
C TYR A 7 -12.68 2.66 7.10
N TYR A 8 -12.16 2.70 8.31
CA TYR A 8 -10.87 3.31 8.62
C TYR A 8 -9.82 2.21 8.77
N VAL A 9 -8.73 2.32 8.03
CA VAL A 9 -7.64 1.35 8.04
C VAL A 9 -6.40 2.00 8.67
N GLY A 10 -5.90 1.39 9.73
CA GLY A 10 -4.63 1.76 10.35
C GLY A 10 -3.57 0.70 10.07
N THR A 11 -2.35 0.92 10.56
CA THR A 11 -1.24 -0.01 10.34
C THR A 11 -1.53 -1.41 10.90
N LYS A 12 -2.28 -1.49 11.99
CA LYS A 12 -2.64 -2.78 12.61
C LYS A 12 -3.56 -3.62 11.71
N ASP A 13 -4.26 -2.98 10.79
CA ASP A 13 -5.25 -3.64 9.94
C ASP A 13 -4.65 -4.15 8.64
N VAL A 14 -3.39 -3.78 8.35
CA VAL A 14 -2.64 -4.32 7.22
C VAL A 14 -1.73 -5.42 7.75
N GLY A 15 -1.94 -6.65 7.29
CA GLY A 15 -1.18 -7.80 7.76
C GLY A 15 0.12 -8.01 6.99
N PHE A 16 1.01 -8.82 7.56
CA PHE A 16 2.22 -9.27 6.86
C PHE A 16 1.90 -10.25 5.74
N ASP A 17 0.64 -10.74 5.69
CA ASP A 17 0.13 -11.64 4.66
C ASP A 17 -0.43 -10.89 3.44
N ASN A 18 -0.22 -9.58 3.35
CA ASN A 18 -0.70 -8.73 2.26
C ASN A 18 -2.23 -8.61 2.23
N LYS A 19 -2.88 -8.79 3.38
CA LYS A 19 -4.34 -8.70 3.50
C LYS A 19 -4.73 -7.57 4.42
N ILE A 20 -5.92 -7.00 4.20
CA ILE A 20 -6.46 -5.90 5.00
C ILE A 20 -7.69 -6.39 5.75
N VAL A 21 -7.76 -6.04 7.03
CA VAL A 21 -8.95 -6.23 7.85
C VAL A 21 -9.77 -4.94 7.75
N TYR A 22 -10.85 -4.99 6.96
CA TYR A 22 -11.70 -3.81 6.76
C TYR A 22 -12.67 -3.60 7.93
N ASP A 23 -13.32 -4.65 8.36
CA ASP A 23 -14.31 -4.58 9.44
C ASP A 23 -13.62 -4.70 10.80
N ASN A 24 -12.95 -3.62 11.19
CA ASN A 24 -12.20 -3.54 12.44
C ASN A 24 -12.97 -2.79 13.54
N GLY A 25 -14.25 -2.51 13.29
CA GLY A 25 -15.09 -1.77 14.23
C GLY A 25 -14.99 -0.25 14.10
N ILE A 26 -14.19 0.26 13.17
CA ILE A 26 -13.99 1.70 12.98
C ILE A 26 -14.44 2.09 11.58
N SER A 27 -15.39 3.01 11.50
CA SER A 27 -15.80 3.59 10.22
C SER A 27 -15.98 5.10 10.39
N ILE A 28 -15.76 5.84 9.30
CA ILE A 28 -15.83 7.29 9.29
C ILE A 28 -17.14 7.69 8.62
N PRO A 29 -18.05 8.39 9.34
CA PRO A 29 -19.27 8.88 8.72
C PRO A 29 -18.96 9.85 7.56
N LEU A 30 -19.83 9.87 6.56
CA LEU A 30 -19.63 10.68 5.35
C LEU A 30 -19.36 12.16 5.67
N GLN A 31 -20.00 12.71 6.69
CA GLN A 31 -19.84 14.11 7.08
C GLN A 31 -18.45 14.45 7.59
N TYR A 32 -17.67 13.46 8.01
CA TYR A 32 -16.31 13.66 8.55
C TYR A 32 -15.22 13.22 7.58
N GLU A 33 -15.55 12.67 6.41
CA GLU A 33 -14.56 12.12 5.49
C GLU A 33 -13.52 13.15 5.03
N ARG A 34 -13.89 14.42 4.92
CA ARG A 34 -12.98 15.48 4.50
C ARG A 34 -11.79 15.66 5.44
N ASP A 35 -11.92 15.21 6.69
CA ASP A 35 -10.84 15.31 7.68
C ASP A 35 -9.87 14.15 7.61
N PHE A 36 -10.10 13.20 6.71
CA PHE A 36 -9.29 12.00 6.56
C PHE A 36 -8.81 11.86 5.12
N ARG A 37 -7.68 11.18 4.96
CA ARG A 37 -7.21 10.80 3.64
C ARG A 37 -8.00 9.59 3.17
N ILE A 38 -8.34 9.58 1.89
CA ILE A 38 -9.15 8.53 1.27
C ILE A 38 -8.30 7.79 0.25
N ALA A 39 -8.33 6.46 0.31
CA ALA A 39 -7.72 5.60 -0.68
C ALA A 39 -8.82 4.85 -1.42
N LEU A 40 -8.77 4.89 -2.74
CA LEU A 40 -9.76 4.24 -3.58
C LEU A 40 -9.43 2.76 -3.79
N ALA A 41 -10.43 1.98 -4.15
CA ALA A 41 -10.23 0.57 -4.51
C ALA A 41 -9.13 0.45 -5.56
N ASN A 42 -8.35 -0.62 -5.49
CA ASN A 42 -7.20 -0.93 -6.34
C ASN A 42 -5.95 -0.08 -6.04
N SER A 43 -6.02 0.85 -5.09
CA SER A 43 -4.85 1.53 -4.56
C SER A 43 -4.06 0.60 -3.64
N ILE A 44 -2.79 0.94 -3.45
CA ILE A 44 -1.88 0.18 -2.59
C ILE A 44 -1.64 0.97 -1.31
N LEU A 45 -1.83 0.35 -0.15
CA LEU A 45 -1.47 0.94 1.13
C LEU A 45 -0.20 0.28 1.66
N MET A 46 0.75 1.08 2.11
CA MET A 46 2.01 0.61 2.68
C MET A 46 2.30 1.35 3.99
N CYS A 47 2.73 0.59 5.00
CA CYS A 47 3.15 1.17 6.27
C CYS A 47 4.48 1.92 6.08
N ILE A 48 4.56 3.15 6.59
CA ILE A 48 5.75 4.00 6.45
C ILE A 48 6.37 4.41 7.79
N GLU A 49 5.76 4.01 8.93
CA GLU A 49 6.29 4.33 10.26
C GLU A 49 6.30 3.12 11.16
N GLY A 50 7.23 3.11 12.10
CA GLY A 50 7.34 2.08 13.12
C GLY A 50 8.09 0.85 12.64
N GLY A 51 8.03 -0.23 13.43
CA GLY A 51 8.73 -1.46 13.14
C GLY A 51 8.26 -2.20 11.90
N SER A 52 7.05 -1.88 11.41
CA SER A 52 6.49 -2.50 10.21
C SER A 52 6.72 -1.66 8.95
N ALA A 53 7.44 -0.54 9.04
CA ALA A 53 7.67 0.36 7.92
C ALA A 53 8.32 -0.38 6.74
N GLY A 54 7.68 -0.31 5.58
CA GLY A 54 8.13 -1.00 4.37
C GLY A 54 7.81 -2.48 4.32
N LYS A 55 7.26 -3.05 5.39
CA LYS A 55 7.01 -4.50 5.49
C LYS A 55 5.55 -4.89 5.30
N LYS A 56 4.62 -4.00 5.67
CA LYS A 56 3.19 -4.25 5.52
C LYS A 56 2.68 -3.48 4.32
N ILE A 57 2.13 -4.21 3.36
CA ILE A 57 1.63 -3.66 2.10
C ILE A 57 0.46 -4.50 1.63
N ALA A 58 -0.56 -3.86 1.07
CA ALA A 58 -1.72 -4.57 0.52
C ALA A 58 -2.44 -3.72 -0.50
N VAL A 59 -3.19 -4.39 -1.39
CA VAL A 59 -4.05 -3.75 -2.39
C VAL A 59 -5.47 -3.70 -1.84
N LEU A 60 -6.10 -2.55 -1.98
CA LEU A 60 -7.47 -2.33 -1.54
C LEU A 60 -8.48 -2.94 -2.52
N ASN A 61 -9.54 -3.53 -1.99
CA ASN A 61 -10.68 -3.97 -2.80
C ASN A 61 -11.90 -3.06 -2.65
N GLN A 62 -11.79 -2.00 -1.87
CA GLN A 62 -12.86 -1.03 -1.66
C GLN A 62 -12.25 0.30 -1.20
N ASP A 63 -13.03 1.36 -1.28
CA ASP A 63 -12.60 2.69 -0.82
C ASP A 63 -12.58 2.74 0.71
N VAL A 64 -11.52 3.31 1.26
CA VAL A 64 -11.36 3.44 2.73
C VAL A 64 -10.76 4.78 3.10
N CYS A 65 -10.94 5.18 4.36
CA CYS A 65 -10.11 6.20 4.99
C CYS A 65 -8.90 5.53 5.63
N PHE A 66 -7.77 6.22 5.71
CA PHE A 66 -6.57 5.60 6.27
C PHE A 66 -5.77 6.57 7.14
N GLY A 67 -4.93 5.98 8.01
CA GLY A 67 -4.18 6.74 9.01
C GLY A 67 -2.84 7.27 8.51
N ASN A 68 -2.23 8.14 9.32
CA ASN A 68 -1.01 8.87 8.96
C ASN A 68 0.24 8.00 8.86
N LYS A 69 0.21 6.80 9.41
CA LYS A 69 1.34 5.87 9.34
C LYS A 69 1.32 5.01 8.07
N LEU A 70 0.35 5.26 7.20
CA LEU A 70 0.20 4.58 5.92
C LEU A 70 0.40 5.57 4.78
N CYS A 71 0.95 5.07 3.67
CA CYS A 71 1.08 5.78 2.41
C CYS A 71 0.22 5.08 1.37
N CYS A 72 -0.45 5.86 0.52
CA CYS A 72 -1.29 5.33 -0.54
C CYS A 72 -0.62 5.56 -1.90
N PHE A 73 -0.49 4.49 -2.67
CA PHE A 73 -0.06 4.55 -4.07
C PHE A 73 -1.28 4.28 -4.94
N SER A 74 -1.55 5.20 -5.87
CA SER A 74 -2.70 5.10 -6.78
C SER A 74 -2.22 5.01 -8.22
N PRO A 75 -1.60 3.88 -8.63
CA PRO A 75 -1.07 3.75 -9.98
C PRO A 75 -2.20 3.61 -11.00
N PHE A 76 -1.88 3.89 -12.25
CA PHE A 76 -2.80 3.56 -13.35
C PHE A 76 -3.06 2.05 -13.37
N MET A 77 -4.27 1.64 -13.77
CA MET A 77 -4.68 0.23 -13.69
C MET A 77 -3.71 -0.71 -14.40
N GLU A 78 -3.19 -0.30 -15.55
CA GLU A 78 -2.30 -1.15 -16.36
C GLU A 78 -0.97 -1.45 -15.67
N ILE A 79 -0.51 -0.58 -14.77
CA ILE A 79 0.78 -0.74 -14.10
C ILE A 79 0.65 -1.11 -12.63
N GLY A 80 -0.58 -1.22 -12.13
CA GLY A 80 -0.83 -1.41 -10.70
C GLY A 80 -0.16 -2.65 -10.12
N LYS A 81 -0.29 -3.80 -10.79
CA LYS A 81 0.34 -5.05 -10.33
C LYS A 81 1.85 -4.97 -10.37
N PHE A 82 2.43 -4.35 -11.39
CA PHE A 82 3.88 -4.19 -11.47
C PHE A 82 4.38 -3.35 -10.30
N ILE A 83 3.72 -2.22 -10.02
CA ILE A 83 4.09 -1.35 -8.89
C ILE A 83 3.98 -2.12 -7.57
N TYR A 84 2.89 -2.86 -7.39
CA TYR A 84 2.68 -3.64 -6.16
C TYR A 84 3.81 -4.65 -5.94
N TYR A 85 4.21 -5.38 -6.97
CA TYR A 85 5.31 -6.32 -6.86
C TYR A 85 6.65 -5.62 -6.68
N TYR A 86 6.87 -4.50 -7.38
CA TYR A 86 8.12 -3.75 -7.25
C TYR A 86 8.33 -3.23 -5.82
N LEU A 87 7.26 -2.74 -5.18
CA LEU A 87 7.33 -2.23 -3.82
C LEU A 87 7.71 -3.31 -2.79
N GLN A 88 7.62 -4.57 -3.16
CA GLN A 88 8.02 -5.69 -2.32
C GLN A 88 9.38 -6.26 -2.72
N SER A 89 10.02 -5.70 -3.75
CA SER A 89 11.31 -6.19 -4.24
C SER A 89 12.46 -5.78 -3.30
N PRO A 90 13.54 -6.57 -3.27
CA PRO A 90 14.72 -6.19 -2.50
C PRO A 90 15.28 -4.82 -2.88
N SER A 91 15.23 -4.46 -4.18
CA SER A 91 15.70 -3.16 -4.65
C SER A 91 14.95 -2.01 -4.01
N PHE A 92 13.62 -2.08 -3.97
CA PHE A 92 12.81 -1.04 -3.33
C PHE A 92 12.97 -1.05 -1.81
N ILE A 93 12.99 -2.23 -1.20
CA ILE A 93 13.15 -2.36 0.26
C ILE A 93 14.46 -1.73 0.70
N ASP A 94 15.54 -1.93 -0.03
CA ASP A 94 16.83 -1.32 0.28
C ASP A 94 16.77 0.21 0.18
N LEU A 95 16.17 0.75 -0.88
CA LEU A 95 15.98 2.19 -1.03
C LEU A 95 15.12 2.77 0.09
N PHE A 96 14.04 2.09 0.43
CA PHE A 96 13.16 2.51 1.52
C PHE A 96 13.92 2.55 2.84
N ASN A 97 14.67 1.50 3.15
CA ASN A 97 15.43 1.41 4.40
C ASN A 97 16.51 2.49 4.50
N GLN A 98 17.15 2.85 3.39
CA GLN A 98 18.14 3.92 3.36
C GLN A 98 17.55 5.29 3.69
N ASN A 99 16.25 5.47 3.49
CA ASN A 99 15.54 6.72 3.77
C ASN A 99 14.89 6.78 5.14
N LYS A 100 15.00 5.71 5.93
CA LYS A 100 14.45 5.71 7.29
C LYS A 100 15.20 6.69 8.18
N THR A 101 14.45 7.41 9.00
CA THR A 101 15.01 8.39 9.94
C THR A 101 14.37 8.23 11.31
N GLY A 102 15.08 8.72 12.33
CA GLY A 102 14.60 8.72 13.70
C GLY A 102 14.70 7.35 14.38
N ILE A 103 14.39 7.33 15.65
CA ILE A 103 14.48 6.12 16.48
C ILE A 103 13.44 5.10 16.06
N ILE A 104 12.27 5.57 15.62
CA ILE A 104 11.15 4.70 15.22
C ILE A 104 11.37 4.08 13.85
N GLY A 105 12.22 4.69 13.01
CA GLY A 105 12.58 4.13 11.71
C GLY A 105 11.54 4.35 10.62
N GLY A 106 10.86 5.51 10.63
CA GLY A 106 9.88 5.84 9.61
C GLY A 106 10.46 6.56 8.40
N VAL A 107 9.69 6.61 7.31
CA VAL A 107 10.00 7.39 6.11
C VAL A 107 8.84 8.33 5.86
N SER A 108 9.12 9.63 5.69
CA SER A 108 8.07 10.61 5.42
C SER A 108 7.49 10.41 4.02
N ILE A 109 6.24 10.87 3.83
CA ILE A 109 5.59 10.81 2.51
C ILE A 109 6.39 11.58 1.47
N ALA A 110 6.99 12.72 1.84
CA ALA A 110 7.82 13.49 0.94
C ALA A 110 9.02 12.68 0.44
N LYS A 111 9.68 11.94 1.31
CA LYS A 111 10.80 11.06 0.91
C LYS A 111 10.34 9.90 0.04
N VAL A 112 9.19 9.31 0.36
CA VAL A 112 8.62 8.23 -0.47
C VAL A 112 8.36 8.73 -1.88
N LYS A 113 7.81 9.94 -2.02
CA LYS A 113 7.54 10.55 -3.33
C LYS A 113 8.80 10.76 -4.15
N ASP A 114 9.94 10.97 -3.51
CA ASP A 114 11.21 11.23 -4.19
C ASP A 114 11.93 9.94 -4.60
N ILE A 115 11.47 8.77 -4.15
CA ILE A 115 12.08 7.52 -4.56
C ILE A 115 11.71 7.24 -6.01
N VAL A 116 12.74 7.09 -6.86
CA VAL A 116 12.56 6.82 -8.28
C VAL A 116 12.31 5.33 -8.48
N ILE A 117 11.22 5.01 -9.17
CA ILE A 117 10.87 3.63 -9.51
C ILE A 117 11.13 3.43 -11.00
N PRO A 118 11.94 2.43 -11.39
CA PRO A 118 12.13 2.13 -12.81
C PRO A 118 10.85 1.53 -13.38
N LEU A 119 10.38 2.13 -14.49
CA LEU A 119 9.21 1.63 -15.19
C LEU A 119 9.64 1.13 -16.58
N PRO A 120 9.77 -0.19 -16.76
CA PRO A 120 10.00 -0.74 -18.09
C PRO A 120 8.79 -0.50 -19.01
N PRO A 121 8.92 -0.67 -20.33
CA PRO A 121 7.77 -0.58 -21.22
C PRO A 121 6.63 -1.47 -20.78
N LEU A 122 5.39 -1.10 -21.07
CA LEU A 122 4.19 -1.79 -20.58
C LEU A 122 4.21 -3.29 -20.89
N MET A 123 4.63 -3.68 -22.10
CA MET A 123 4.69 -5.11 -22.46
C MET A 123 5.66 -5.88 -21.57
N GLU A 124 6.79 -5.27 -21.20
CA GLU A 124 7.75 -5.90 -20.30
C GLU A 124 7.19 -5.99 -18.88
N GLN A 125 6.46 -4.98 -18.42
CA GLN A 125 5.77 -5.03 -17.13
C GLN A 125 4.78 -6.18 -17.09
N GLN A 126 3.99 -6.36 -18.15
CA GLN A 126 3.01 -7.43 -18.26
C GLN A 126 3.68 -8.80 -18.25
N ARG A 127 4.81 -8.93 -18.94
CA ARG A 127 5.59 -10.19 -18.95
C ARG A 127 6.09 -10.53 -17.54
N ILE A 128 6.64 -9.56 -16.84
CA ILE A 128 7.16 -9.74 -15.47
C ILE A 128 6.04 -10.14 -14.52
N VAL A 129 4.91 -9.44 -14.58
CA VAL A 129 3.75 -9.72 -13.73
C VAL A 129 3.22 -11.13 -14.00
N ALA A 130 3.09 -11.51 -15.26
CA ALA A 130 2.62 -12.85 -15.63
C ALA A 130 3.54 -13.94 -15.10
N GLN A 131 4.86 -13.72 -15.15
CA GLN A 131 5.83 -14.67 -14.64
C GLN A 131 5.76 -14.80 -13.12
N ILE A 132 5.61 -13.69 -12.40
CA ILE A 132 5.45 -13.70 -10.94
C ILE A 132 4.17 -14.41 -10.54
N ASP A 133 3.05 -14.10 -11.19
CA ASP A 133 1.76 -14.74 -10.94
C ASP A 133 1.86 -16.27 -11.17
N CYS A 134 2.55 -16.68 -12.22
CA CYS A 134 2.77 -18.09 -12.51
C CYS A 134 3.57 -18.79 -11.41
N LEU A 135 4.61 -18.13 -10.89
CA LEU A 135 5.41 -18.69 -9.79
C LEU A 135 4.58 -18.84 -8.51
N PHE A 136 3.74 -17.87 -8.19
CA PHE A 136 2.85 -17.98 -7.03
C PHE A 136 1.83 -19.11 -7.21
N GLU A 137 1.31 -19.31 -8.40
CA GLU A 137 0.41 -20.43 -8.69
C GLU A 137 1.08 -21.78 -8.43
N GLN A 138 2.36 -21.92 -8.77
CA GLN A 138 3.11 -23.15 -8.55
C GLN A 138 3.38 -23.44 -7.07
N LEU A 139 3.35 -22.41 -6.23
CA LEU A 139 3.62 -22.54 -4.78
C LEU A 139 2.38 -22.88 -3.95
N ARG A 140 1.22 -22.90 -4.57
CA ARG A 140 -0.03 -23.23 -3.88
C ARG A 140 -0.22 -24.72 -3.70
#